data_e4b1dde7b8986a0b7cb557b21588dd22
#
_entry.id   e4b1dde7b8986a0b7cb557b21588dd22
#
_cell.length_a   1.000
_cell.length_b   1.000
_cell.length_c   1.000
_cell.angle_alpha   90.00
_cell.angle_beta   90.00
_cell.angle_gamma   90.00
#
_symmetry.space_group_name_H-M   'P 1'
#
loop_
_entity.id
_entity.type
_entity.pdbx_description
1 polymer ?
#
loop_
_entity_poly.entity_id
_entity_poly.type
_entity_poly.pdbx_seq_one_letter_code
_entity_poly.pdbx_strand_id
1 'polypeptide(L)'
;MATFTRECLSPGATQGNGIGIVVNGTTETDIHECNTATDTIYHEVHLWATNIGTSAHTLILLVGGEDNAAAAVAQQKNFIIQPNETLYVSPGFTIRGASTHVEIQAKLATNTNNEVVIHGHVNVINQS
;
A
#
# COMPACT_ATOMS: atom_id res chain seq x y z
N MET A 1 -24.47 -13.23 2.48
CA MET A 1 -23.54 -14.00 1.65
C MET A 1 -22.28 -13.18 1.43
N ALA A 2 -21.13 -13.79 1.60
CA ALA A 2 -19.86 -13.10 1.32
C ALA A 2 -19.68 -12.90 -0.18
N THR A 3 -19.15 -11.75 -0.57
CA THR A 3 -18.79 -11.46 -1.95
C THR A 3 -17.29 -11.19 -2.06
N PHE A 4 -16.76 -11.42 -3.24
CA PHE A 4 -15.34 -11.29 -3.54
C PHE A 4 -15.17 -10.49 -4.83
N THR A 5 -14.40 -9.41 -4.78
CA THR A 5 -14.08 -8.63 -5.97
C THR A 5 -12.60 -8.29 -5.96
N ARG A 6 -12.00 -8.19 -7.14
CA ARG A 6 -10.63 -7.71 -7.28
C ARG A 6 -10.65 -6.28 -7.81
N GLU A 7 -9.88 -5.41 -7.19
CA GLU A 7 -9.84 -3.99 -7.53
C GLU A 7 -8.40 -3.49 -7.64
N CYS A 8 -8.23 -2.35 -8.29
CA CYS A 8 -6.96 -1.64 -8.31
C CYS A 8 -6.68 -0.96 -6.97
N LEU A 9 -5.43 -0.62 -6.72
CA LEU A 9 -5.07 0.24 -5.59
C LEU A 9 -5.77 1.60 -5.72
N SER A 10 -6.13 2.21 -4.59
CA SER A 10 -6.95 3.43 -4.56
C SER A 10 -6.39 4.57 -5.42
N PRO A 11 -5.11 4.93 -5.35
CA PRO A 11 -4.59 6.03 -6.20
C PRO A 11 -4.60 5.69 -7.69
N GLY A 12 -4.48 4.41 -8.05
CA GLY A 12 -4.53 3.95 -9.45
C GLY A 12 -5.93 3.72 -9.97
N ALA A 13 -6.94 3.64 -9.10
CA ALA A 13 -8.30 3.28 -9.47
C ALA A 13 -8.93 4.28 -10.43
N THR A 14 -8.62 5.55 -10.27
CA THR A 14 -9.13 6.62 -11.13
C THR A 14 -8.59 6.55 -12.54
N GLN A 15 -7.46 5.91 -12.74
CA GLN A 15 -6.84 5.74 -14.06
C GLN A 15 -7.20 4.40 -14.71
N GLY A 16 -7.75 3.48 -13.93
CA GLY A 16 -8.30 2.24 -14.44
C GLY A 16 -7.30 1.21 -14.97
N ASN A 17 -6.02 1.36 -14.73
CA ASN A 17 -5.02 0.52 -15.38
C ASN A 17 -3.90 -0.01 -14.48
N GLY A 18 -4.06 0.12 -13.17
CA GLY A 18 -3.07 -0.46 -12.25
C GLY A 18 -1.67 0.11 -12.39
N ILE A 19 -1.57 1.39 -12.67
CA ILE A 19 -0.28 2.07 -12.80
C ILE A 19 0.46 1.98 -11.46
N GLY A 20 1.77 1.76 -11.53
CA GLY A 20 2.62 1.74 -10.36
C GLY A 20 2.62 3.08 -9.62
N ILE A 21 2.65 3.00 -8.31
CA ILE A 21 2.67 4.18 -7.44
C ILE A 21 4.11 4.46 -7.06
N VAL A 22 4.60 5.64 -7.42
CA VAL A 22 5.98 6.04 -7.12
C VAL A 22 6.06 6.49 -5.67
N VAL A 23 7.01 5.93 -4.93
CA VAL A 23 7.26 6.30 -3.53
C VAL A 23 8.15 7.55 -3.50
N ASN A 24 7.69 8.59 -2.83
CA ASN A 24 8.35 9.91 -2.85
C ASN A 24 9.21 10.14 -1.60
N GLY A 25 10.41 9.57 -1.60
CA GLY A 25 11.39 9.83 -0.55
C GLY A 25 10.88 9.50 0.85
N THR A 26 11.15 10.38 1.79
CA THR A 26 10.75 10.21 3.20
C THR A 26 9.32 10.66 3.50
N THR A 27 8.60 11.19 2.50
CA THR A 27 7.19 11.57 2.64
C THR A 27 6.30 10.35 2.48
N GLU A 28 5.33 10.17 3.36
CA GLU A 28 4.37 9.09 3.24
C GLU A 28 3.58 9.23 1.95
N THR A 29 3.55 8.16 1.16
CA THR A 29 2.79 8.08 -0.09
C THR A 29 1.64 7.10 0.12
N ASP A 30 0.42 7.51 -0.22
CA ASP A 30 -0.75 6.64 -0.11
C ASP A 30 -0.68 5.51 -1.13
N ILE A 31 -0.77 4.29 -0.66
CA ILE A 31 -0.76 3.10 -1.51
C ILE A 31 -2.16 2.54 -1.67
N HIS A 32 -2.92 2.43 -0.59
CA HIS A 32 -4.30 1.98 -0.65
C HIS A 32 -5.08 2.39 0.59
N GLU A 33 -6.35 2.72 0.40
CA GLU A 33 -7.26 3.07 1.47
C GLU A 33 -8.46 2.13 1.47
N CYS A 34 -8.86 1.68 2.66
CA CYS A 34 -10.17 1.08 2.88
C CYS A 34 -11.10 2.18 3.37
N ASN A 35 -11.74 2.85 2.43
CA ASN A 35 -12.56 4.02 2.70
C ASN A 35 -14.04 3.63 2.84
N THR A 36 -14.31 2.72 3.77
CA THR A 36 -15.66 2.21 4.01
C THR A 36 -15.90 2.12 5.51
N ALA A 37 -16.93 2.79 5.98
CA ALA A 37 -17.26 2.86 7.41
C ALA A 37 -17.96 1.59 7.93
N THR A 38 -17.87 0.48 7.24
CA THR A 38 -18.51 -0.77 7.67
C THR A 38 -17.46 -1.84 7.98
N ASP A 39 -17.59 -2.46 9.13
CA ASP A 39 -16.66 -3.46 9.63
C ASP A 39 -16.85 -4.85 9.01
N THR A 40 -17.80 -5.00 8.08
CA THR A 40 -17.99 -6.24 7.33
C THR A 40 -17.17 -6.30 6.04
N ILE A 41 -16.48 -5.21 5.69
CA ILE A 41 -15.67 -5.13 4.48
C ILE A 41 -14.19 -5.16 4.83
N TYR A 42 -13.49 -6.11 4.20
CA TYR A 42 -12.05 -6.30 4.34
C TYR A 42 -11.38 -6.09 3.00
N HIS A 43 -10.24 -5.44 3.01
CA HIS A 43 -9.37 -5.31 1.84
C HIS A 43 -8.11 -6.13 2.08
N GLU A 44 -7.93 -7.16 1.29
CA GLU A 44 -6.71 -7.98 1.28
C GLU A 44 -5.80 -7.41 0.19
N VAL A 45 -4.70 -6.80 0.62
CA VAL A 45 -3.85 -6.00 -0.25
C VAL A 45 -2.60 -6.77 -0.63
N HIS A 46 -2.36 -6.93 -1.92
CA HIS A 46 -1.17 -7.59 -2.47
C HIS A 46 -0.30 -6.55 -3.17
N LEU A 47 0.96 -6.46 -2.77
CA LEU A 47 1.87 -5.43 -3.26
C LEU A 47 3.21 -6.01 -3.67
N TRP A 48 3.76 -5.50 -4.76
CA TRP A 48 5.11 -5.70 -5.23
C TRP A 48 5.81 -4.35 -5.31
N ALA A 49 7.06 -4.29 -4.86
CA ALA A 49 7.86 -3.07 -4.94
C ALA A 49 9.09 -3.33 -5.80
N THR A 50 9.34 -2.44 -6.75
CA THR A 50 10.48 -2.54 -7.66
C THR A 50 11.37 -1.33 -7.46
N ASN A 51 12.67 -1.56 -7.29
CA ASN A 51 13.67 -0.50 -7.26
C ASN A 51 14.23 -0.33 -8.67
N ILE A 52 13.90 0.79 -9.31
CA ILE A 52 14.39 1.13 -10.65
C ILE A 52 15.61 2.05 -10.61
N GLY A 53 16.10 2.37 -9.42
CA GLY A 53 17.29 3.20 -9.23
C GLY A 53 18.58 2.41 -9.29
N THR A 54 19.67 3.08 -8.99
CA THR A 54 21.02 2.50 -9.05
C THR A 54 21.60 2.17 -7.68
N SER A 55 20.89 2.51 -6.61
CA SER A 55 21.31 2.23 -5.24
C SER A 55 20.24 1.43 -4.51
N ALA A 56 20.64 0.64 -3.53
CA ALA A 56 19.69 -0.05 -2.66
C ALA A 56 18.85 0.95 -1.84
N HIS A 57 17.58 0.65 -1.65
CA HIS A 57 16.67 1.47 -0.85
C HIS A 57 16.00 0.65 0.24
N THR A 58 15.79 1.27 1.39
CA THR A 58 14.93 0.72 2.42
C THR A 58 13.53 1.28 2.23
N LEU A 59 12.60 0.40 1.88
CA LEU A 59 11.18 0.71 1.80
C LEU A 59 10.55 0.49 3.15
N ILE A 60 9.80 1.47 3.61
CA ILE A 60 9.04 1.42 4.87
C ILE A 60 7.57 1.40 4.52
N LEU A 61 6.90 0.28 4.79
CA LEU A 61 5.46 0.13 4.64
C LEU A 61 4.78 0.38 5.97
N LEU A 62 3.79 1.26 5.96
CA LEU A 62 2.98 1.62 7.13
C LEU A 62 1.59 1.04 6.91
N VAL A 63 1.24 0.01 7.69
CA VAL A 63 0.02 -0.76 7.46
C VAL A 63 -0.98 -0.52 8.59
N GLY A 64 -2.21 -0.13 8.21
CA GLY A 64 -3.30 -0.01 9.16
C GLY A 64 -3.38 1.33 9.86
N GLY A 65 -2.72 2.36 9.35
CA GLY A 65 -2.85 3.70 9.86
C GLY A 65 -4.18 4.34 9.47
N GLU A 66 -4.55 5.39 10.16
CA GLU A 66 -5.74 6.18 9.86
C GLU A 66 -5.33 7.53 9.30
N ASP A 67 -5.77 7.83 8.10
CA ASP A 67 -5.77 9.16 7.47
C ASP A 67 -4.56 10.04 7.80
N ASN A 68 -3.40 9.64 7.36
CA ASN A 68 -2.12 10.34 7.50
C ASN A 68 -1.60 10.52 8.94
N ALA A 69 -2.47 10.44 9.93
CA ALA A 69 -2.07 10.74 11.31
C ALA A 69 -1.51 9.53 12.05
N ALA A 70 -1.77 8.35 11.55
CA ALA A 70 -1.51 7.14 12.31
C ALA A 70 -0.22 6.44 11.88
N ALA A 71 0.60 7.06 11.08
CA ALA A 71 1.90 6.50 10.70
C ALA A 71 2.73 6.09 11.94
N ALA A 72 2.58 6.83 13.03
CA ALA A 72 3.30 6.55 14.27
C ALA A 72 2.80 5.28 14.99
N VAL A 73 1.54 4.89 14.76
CA VAL A 73 0.95 3.72 15.40
C VAL A 73 0.67 2.59 14.43
N ALA A 74 0.80 2.84 13.14
CA ALA A 74 0.66 1.83 12.10
C ALA A 74 1.75 0.77 12.25
N GLN A 75 1.46 -0.42 11.81
CA GLN A 75 2.48 -1.45 11.77
C GLN A 75 3.49 -1.14 10.68
N GLN A 76 4.74 -1.00 11.10
CA GLN A 76 5.83 -0.65 10.20
C GLN A 76 6.56 -1.92 9.73
N LYS A 77 6.68 -2.07 8.41
CA LYS A 77 7.40 -3.19 7.78
C LYS A 77 8.52 -2.61 6.93
N ASN A 78 9.74 -3.07 7.15
CA ASN A 78 10.92 -2.56 6.44
C ASN A 78 11.47 -3.61 5.49
N PHE A 79 11.80 -3.18 4.27
CA PHE A 79 12.33 -4.03 3.21
C PHE A 79 13.52 -3.35 2.56
N ILE A 80 14.61 -4.08 2.40
CA ILE A 80 15.75 -3.59 1.62
C ILE A 80 15.61 -4.13 0.20
N ILE A 81 15.57 -3.21 -0.77
CA ILE A 81 15.36 -3.55 -2.18
C ILE A 81 16.60 -3.15 -2.95
N GLN A 82 17.26 -4.13 -3.56
CA GLN A 82 18.44 -3.91 -4.38
C GLN A 82 18.07 -3.28 -5.73
N PRO A 83 19.01 -2.61 -6.42
CA PRO A 83 18.74 -2.09 -7.77
C PRO A 83 18.20 -3.18 -8.70
N ASN A 84 17.17 -2.87 -9.46
CA ASN A 84 16.47 -3.77 -10.39
C ASN A 84 15.80 -4.98 -9.73
N GLU A 85 15.64 -4.98 -8.42
CA GLU A 85 14.96 -6.04 -7.70
C GLU A 85 13.48 -5.71 -7.54
N THR A 86 12.64 -6.75 -7.63
CA THR A 86 11.21 -6.67 -7.28
C THR A 86 10.94 -7.62 -6.14
N LEU A 87 10.35 -7.10 -5.06
CA LEU A 87 9.97 -7.88 -3.88
C LEU A 87 8.47 -7.92 -3.72
N TYR A 88 7.97 -9.05 -3.28
CA TYR A 88 6.59 -9.19 -2.83
C TYR A 88 6.49 -8.70 -1.38
N VAL A 89 6.07 -7.45 -1.20
CA VAL A 89 6.13 -6.77 0.10
C VAL A 89 4.83 -6.85 0.91
N SER A 90 3.72 -7.20 0.27
CA SER A 90 2.46 -7.44 0.98
C SER A 90 1.82 -8.74 0.49
N PRO A 91 1.92 -9.81 1.26
CA PRO A 91 1.31 -11.10 0.91
C PRO A 91 -0.16 -11.18 1.34
N GLY A 92 -0.91 -10.10 1.18
CA GLY A 92 -2.31 -10.06 1.58
C GLY A 92 -2.51 -9.41 2.95
N PHE A 93 -1.78 -8.36 3.27
CA PHE A 93 -2.09 -7.58 4.47
C PHE A 93 -3.55 -7.14 4.40
N THR A 94 -4.28 -7.39 5.47
CA THR A 94 -5.72 -7.13 5.51
C THR A 94 -6.00 -5.88 6.33
N ILE A 95 -6.68 -4.93 5.69
CA ILE A 95 -7.23 -3.76 6.37
C ILE A 95 -8.75 -3.84 6.30
N ARG A 96 -9.39 -3.38 7.36
CA ARG A 96 -10.84 -3.48 7.51
C ARG A 96 -11.47 -2.11 7.54
N GLY A 97 -12.70 -2.00 7.08
CA GLY A 97 -13.46 -0.78 7.18
C GLY A 97 -13.64 -0.33 8.64
N ALA A 98 -13.61 0.95 8.83
CA ALA A 98 -13.77 1.59 10.14
C ALA A 98 -14.48 2.93 9.95
N SER A 99 -14.79 3.60 11.06
CA SER A 99 -15.42 4.93 11.01
C SER A 99 -14.50 5.97 10.39
N THR A 100 -13.20 5.71 10.35
CA THR A 100 -12.21 6.54 9.69
C THR A 100 -11.50 5.71 8.62
N HIS A 101 -10.80 6.35 7.72
CA HIS A 101 -10.03 5.65 6.69
C HIS A 101 -8.92 4.84 7.31
N VAL A 102 -8.82 3.58 6.91
CA VAL A 102 -7.68 2.74 7.24
C VAL A 102 -6.87 2.58 5.97
N GLU A 103 -5.58 2.80 6.05
CA GLU A 103 -4.76 2.87 4.84
C GLU A 103 -3.42 2.15 4.97
N ILE A 104 -2.82 1.90 3.82
CA ILE A 104 -1.43 1.50 3.69
C ILE A 104 -0.68 2.63 3.01
N GLN A 105 0.41 3.06 3.63
CA GLN A 105 1.30 4.08 3.09
C GLN A 105 2.70 3.52 2.94
N ALA A 106 3.51 4.18 2.15
CA ALA A 106 4.91 3.81 1.95
C ALA A 106 5.80 5.04 1.92
N LYS A 107 7.02 4.88 2.39
CA LYS A 107 8.08 5.88 2.28
C LYS A 107 9.42 5.19 2.17
N LEU A 108 10.45 5.94 1.81
CA LEU A 108 11.83 5.47 1.84
C LEU A 108 12.55 6.02 3.05
N ALA A 109 13.58 5.33 3.49
CA ALA A 109 14.45 5.81 4.57
C ALA A 109 15.31 7.01 4.15
N THR A 110 15.50 7.19 2.83
CA THR A 110 16.26 8.29 2.26
C THR A 110 15.37 9.17 1.39
N ASN A 111 15.71 10.46 1.29
CA ASN A 111 14.93 11.40 0.49
C ASN A 111 15.29 11.30 -0.99
N THR A 112 14.90 10.19 -1.62
CA THR A 112 15.14 9.89 -3.03
C THR A 112 13.81 9.66 -3.72
N ASN A 113 13.60 10.31 -4.86
CA ASN A 113 12.34 10.24 -5.60
C ASN A 113 12.50 9.43 -6.89
N ASN A 114 11.38 8.88 -7.38
CA ASN A 114 11.28 8.20 -8.68
C ASN A 114 12.15 6.94 -8.79
N GLU A 115 12.50 6.30 -7.69
CA GLU A 115 13.36 5.11 -7.74
C GLU A 115 12.67 3.84 -7.24
N VAL A 116 11.63 3.94 -6.42
CA VAL A 116 10.86 2.77 -5.98
C VAL A 116 9.41 2.92 -6.40
N VAL A 117 8.89 1.91 -7.08
CA VAL A 117 7.53 1.88 -7.61
C VAL A 117 6.79 0.69 -7.02
N ILE A 118 5.58 0.92 -6.55
CA ILE A 118 4.72 -0.12 -5.98
C ILE A 118 3.59 -0.43 -6.95
N HIS A 119 3.40 -1.72 -7.22
CA HIS A 119 2.27 -2.25 -7.99
C HIS A 119 1.49 -3.21 -7.12
N GLY A 120 0.24 -3.41 -7.45
CA GLY A 120 -0.54 -4.41 -6.73
C GLY A 120 -2.01 -4.40 -7.07
N HIS A 121 -2.73 -5.16 -6.30
CA HIS A 121 -4.19 -5.24 -6.40
C HIS A 121 -4.77 -5.53 -5.03
N VAL A 122 -6.07 -5.41 -4.94
CA VAL A 122 -6.82 -5.61 -3.70
C VAL A 122 -7.93 -6.61 -3.96
N ASN A 123 -8.06 -7.58 -3.08
CA ASN A 123 -9.26 -8.42 -3.02
C ASN A 123 -10.19 -7.83 -1.97
N VAL A 124 -11.35 -7.39 -2.40
CA VAL A 124 -12.36 -6.84 -1.51
C VAL A 124 -13.29 -7.95 -1.10
N ILE A 125 -13.40 -8.19 0.20
CA ILE A 125 -14.21 -9.24 0.78
C ILE A 125 -15.30 -8.58 1.60
N ASN A 126 -16.56 -8.79 1.20
CA ASN A 126 -17.72 -8.29 1.93
C ASN A 126 -18.40 -9.48 2.59
N GLN A 127 -18.47 -9.47 3.91
CA GLN A 127 -19.04 -10.56 4.70
C GLN A 127 -20.46 -10.26 5.20
N SER A 128 -21.09 -9.26 4.64
CA SER A 128 -22.46 -8.90 5.06
C SER A 128 -23.49 -9.98 4.77
#